data_787a54fa0669ba2e3d522fc19a0f6e77
#
_entry.id   787a54fa0669ba2e3d522fc19a0f6e77
#
_cell.length_a   1.000
_cell.length_b   1.000
_cell.length_c   1.000
_cell.angle_alpha   90.00
_cell.angle_beta   90.00
_cell.angle_gamma   90.00
#
_symmetry.space_group_name_H-M   'P 1'
#
loop_
_entity.id
_entity.type
_entity.pdbx_description
1 polymer ?
#
loop_
_entity_poly.entity_id
_entity_poly.type
_entity_poly.pdbx_seq_one_letter_code
_entity_poly.pdbx_strand_id
1 'polypeptide(L)'
;MARKKVALILSGGGARGAYQAGILSAWKDIFRRNGNIEIIVGVSAGAINAVRLMQSAPNYASGIDALEHLWSNLSPDMIFESGLKAVVKNLARLLHSSRHLRNKQSESIVNAMLNTAPLHDFLRKNTDMGQVQQRLRTLPDHSLAISCFDYTDMKNVTFFQTREVCPSWERPTLRGVRTSLTIEHILASCAVPLIFPPVVMDGHYYGDGSLRNMTPLNSAIRLGAERIINISLRGDSYQRQTNVAPTLGRIAATMLDSMFLDAVDIDSQFMNRINLLATKVHDNDRDVRIIDLCRVGPMLDFSLIASRYRKRFPKTLRYLFGGWISSDMLSYLLFDSEYAKELIECGRRDGELFLDIVEEWLLDA
;
A
#
# COMPACT_ATOMS: atom_id res chain seq x y z
N MET A 1 -4.45 -32.26 8.94
CA MET A 1 -3.70 -31.54 7.88
C MET A 1 -2.97 -30.38 8.54
N ALA A 2 -1.78 -29.98 8.07
CA ALA A 2 -1.15 -28.78 8.59
C ALA A 2 -2.02 -27.55 8.24
N ARG A 3 -2.10 -26.58 9.14
CA ARG A 3 -2.83 -25.33 8.90
C ARG A 3 -2.26 -24.60 7.70
N LYS A 4 -3.10 -24.13 6.80
CA LYS A 4 -2.70 -23.30 5.66
C LYS A 4 -2.29 -21.90 6.15
N LYS A 5 -1.13 -21.41 5.74
CA LYS A 5 -0.68 -20.05 6.07
C LYS A 5 -1.50 -19.01 5.34
N VAL A 6 -2.03 -18.05 6.10
CA VAL A 6 -2.83 -16.94 5.57
C VAL A 6 -1.95 -15.69 5.42
N ALA A 7 -1.99 -15.10 4.24
CA ALA A 7 -1.40 -13.80 3.98
C ALA A 7 -2.48 -12.72 3.84
N LEU A 8 -2.23 -11.56 4.44
CA LEU A 8 -2.98 -10.34 4.22
C LEU A 8 -2.17 -9.40 3.35
N ILE A 9 -2.74 -9.01 2.22
CA ILE A 9 -2.14 -8.03 1.32
C ILE A 9 -2.91 -6.72 1.40
N LEU A 10 -2.18 -5.63 1.66
CA LEU A 10 -2.69 -4.28 1.79
C LEU A 10 -2.13 -3.44 0.63
N SER A 11 -2.98 -3.17 -0.35
CA SER A 11 -2.63 -2.43 -1.56
C SER A 11 -2.34 -0.96 -1.29
N GLY A 12 -1.56 -0.34 -2.17
CA GLY A 12 -1.31 1.10 -2.16
C GLY A 12 -2.51 1.92 -2.63
N GLY A 13 -2.53 3.21 -2.27
CA GLY A 13 -3.61 4.10 -2.68
C GLY A 13 -3.71 5.42 -1.92
N GLY A 14 -2.65 5.85 -1.26
CA GLY A 14 -2.61 7.12 -0.53
C GLY A 14 -3.72 7.22 0.52
N ALA A 15 -4.49 8.31 0.52
CA ALA A 15 -5.57 8.56 1.48
C ALA A 15 -6.68 7.49 1.46
N ARG A 16 -6.83 6.75 0.37
CA ARG A 16 -7.76 5.61 0.27
C ARG A 16 -7.40 4.48 1.26
N GLY A 17 -6.18 4.44 1.80
CA GLY A 17 -5.75 3.46 2.81
C GLY A 17 -6.63 3.41 4.07
N ALA A 18 -7.37 4.47 4.37
CA ALA A 18 -8.36 4.50 5.45
C ALA A 18 -9.47 3.44 5.28
N TYR A 19 -9.86 3.12 4.06
CA TYR A 19 -10.82 2.06 3.75
C TYR A 19 -10.37 0.69 4.26
N GLN A 20 -9.08 0.38 4.18
CA GLN A 20 -8.53 -0.89 4.69
C GLN A 20 -8.72 -1.01 6.20
N ALA A 21 -8.58 0.10 6.95
CA ALA A 21 -8.87 0.11 8.38
C ALA A 21 -10.34 -0.25 8.67
N GLY A 22 -11.26 0.23 7.83
CA GLY A 22 -12.68 -0.11 7.92
C GLY A 22 -12.97 -1.58 7.65
N ILE A 23 -12.40 -2.16 6.59
CA ILE A 23 -12.52 -3.60 6.30
C ILE A 23 -12.03 -4.43 7.50
N LEU A 24 -10.84 -4.11 8.00
CA LEU A 24 -10.26 -4.81 9.15
C LEU A 24 -11.11 -4.65 10.41
N SER A 25 -11.77 -3.52 10.56
CA SER A 25 -12.69 -3.26 11.67
C SER A 25 -13.92 -4.16 11.64
N ALA A 26 -14.47 -4.47 10.47
CA ALA A 26 -15.54 -5.45 10.32
C ALA A 26 -15.12 -6.85 10.80
N TRP A 27 -13.84 -7.20 10.64
CA TRP A 27 -13.30 -8.52 11.02
C TRP A 27 -12.72 -8.57 12.44
N LYS A 28 -12.82 -7.49 13.20
CA LYS A 28 -12.18 -7.36 14.51
C LYS A 28 -12.56 -8.46 15.50
N ASP A 29 -13.82 -8.91 15.49
CA ASP A 29 -14.27 -9.98 16.39
C ASP A 29 -13.68 -11.34 16.03
N ILE A 30 -13.34 -11.59 14.76
CA ILE A 30 -12.60 -12.78 14.35
C ILE A 30 -11.21 -12.77 15.01
N PHE A 31 -10.52 -11.62 14.99
CA PHE A 31 -9.21 -11.48 15.64
C PHE A 31 -9.28 -11.61 17.17
N ARG A 32 -10.39 -11.18 17.79
CA ARG A 32 -10.63 -11.40 19.24
C ARG A 32 -10.80 -12.88 19.59
N ARG A 33 -11.27 -13.70 18.64
CA ARG A 33 -11.41 -15.15 18.76
C ARG A 33 -10.18 -15.92 18.30
N ASN A 34 -8.99 -15.32 18.40
CA ASN A 34 -7.69 -15.86 18.00
C ASN A 34 -7.50 -16.07 16.49
N GLY A 35 -8.23 -15.34 15.65
CA GLY A 35 -7.93 -15.26 14.23
C GLY A 35 -6.49 -14.76 14.02
N ASN A 36 -5.74 -15.44 13.14
CA ASN A 36 -4.32 -15.16 12.93
C ASN A 36 -3.98 -14.92 11.46
N ILE A 37 -3.03 -14.05 11.25
CA ILE A 37 -2.43 -13.74 9.95
C ILE A 37 -0.93 -13.94 10.09
N GLU A 38 -0.38 -14.90 9.34
CA GLU A 38 1.05 -15.20 9.41
C GLU A 38 1.89 -14.24 8.57
N ILE A 39 1.36 -13.79 7.45
CA ILE A 39 2.11 -12.98 6.49
C ILE A 39 1.35 -11.69 6.21
N ILE A 40 2.00 -10.56 6.42
CA ILE A 40 1.43 -9.26 6.03
C ILE A 40 2.32 -8.61 4.97
N VAL A 41 1.73 -8.23 3.86
CA VAL A 41 2.44 -7.53 2.78
C VAL A 41 1.77 -6.19 2.53
N GLY A 42 2.56 -5.13 2.56
CA GLY A 42 2.06 -3.77 2.37
C GLY A 42 2.77 -3.01 1.25
N VAL A 43 2.03 -2.17 0.56
CA VAL A 43 2.53 -1.24 -0.45
C VAL A 43 2.00 0.15 -0.14
N SER A 44 2.86 1.18 -0.16
CA SER A 44 2.45 2.58 0.04
C SER A 44 1.65 2.77 1.35
N ALA A 45 0.47 3.35 1.31
CA ALA A 45 -0.42 3.45 2.48
C ALA A 45 -0.69 2.08 3.13
N GLY A 46 -0.76 1.02 2.33
CA GLY A 46 -0.87 -0.35 2.84
C GLY A 46 0.35 -0.79 3.64
N ALA A 47 1.56 -0.25 3.37
CA ALA A 47 2.75 -0.52 4.18
C ALA A 47 2.62 0.09 5.58
N ILE A 48 2.04 1.28 5.70
CA ILE A 48 1.72 1.91 7.00
C ILE A 48 0.77 1.02 7.79
N ASN A 49 -0.30 0.56 7.15
CA ASN A 49 -1.30 -0.31 7.78
C ASN A 49 -0.69 -1.67 8.18
N ALA A 50 0.13 -2.27 7.30
CA ALA A 50 0.80 -3.54 7.54
C ALA A 50 1.72 -3.50 8.76
N VAL A 51 2.55 -2.47 8.85
CA VAL A 51 3.47 -2.28 9.97
C VAL A 51 2.72 -2.05 11.28
N ARG A 52 1.63 -1.28 11.23
CA ARG A 52 0.81 -0.99 12.41
C ARG A 52 0.11 -2.23 12.93
N LEU A 53 -0.39 -3.10 12.04
CA LEU A 53 -0.95 -4.40 12.41
C LEU A 53 0.12 -5.31 13.03
N MET A 54 1.26 -5.44 12.38
CA MET A 54 2.36 -6.30 12.86
C MET A 54 2.88 -5.84 14.22
N GLN A 55 2.91 -4.54 14.50
CA GLN A 55 3.29 -4.01 15.81
C GLN A 55 2.42 -4.57 16.94
N SER A 56 1.15 -4.81 16.66
CA SER A 56 0.18 -5.31 17.63
C SER A 56 0.06 -6.83 17.67
N ALA A 57 0.64 -7.54 16.71
CA ALA A 57 0.57 -9.00 16.62
C ALA A 57 1.00 -9.68 17.94
N PRO A 58 0.33 -10.78 18.36
CA PRO A 58 -0.81 -11.43 17.73
C PRO A 58 -2.17 -10.78 18.05
N ASN A 59 -2.21 -9.70 18.86
CA ASN A 59 -3.44 -8.97 19.18
C ASN A 59 -3.82 -7.99 18.08
N TYR A 60 -4.23 -8.51 16.93
CA TYR A 60 -4.60 -7.69 15.79
C TYR A 60 -5.80 -6.78 16.06
N ALA A 61 -6.71 -7.15 16.97
CA ALA A 61 -7.85 -6.30 17.34
C ALA A 61 -7.40 -4.93 17.87
N SER A 62 -6.36 -4.88 18.70
CA SER A 62 -5.81 -3.61 19.19
C SER A 62 -5.09 -2.83 18.08
N GLY A 63 -4.47 -3.50 17.13
CA GLY A 63 -3.84 -2.89 15.95
C GLY A 63 -4.87 -2.22 15.05
N ILE A 64 -6.02 -2.86 14.88
CA ILE A 64 -7.16 -2.32 14.11
C ILE A 64 -7.70 -1.04 14.76
N ASP A 65 -7.90 -1.03 16.09
CA ASP A 65 -8.30 0.18 16.82
C ASP A 65 -7.31 1.32 16.62
N ALA A 66 -6.03 1.01 16.67
CA ALA A 66 -4.97 1.97 16.45
C ALA A 66 -4.93 2.50 15.00
N LEU A 67 -5.27 1.67 14.00
CA LEU A 67 -5.42 2.10 12.61
C LEU A 67 -6.62 3.02 12.41
N GLU A 68 -7.78 2.67 12.95
CA GLU A 68 -8.96 3.54 12.89
C GLU A 68 -8.68 4.91 13.53
N HIS A 69 -8.03 4.91 14.70
CA HIS A 69 -7.64 6.14 15.37
C HIS A 69 -6.65 6.96 14.54
N LEU A 70 -5.66 6.33 13.93
CA LEU A 70 -4.64 6.98 13.11
C LEU A 70 -5.28 7.68 11.91
N TRP A 71 -6.11 6.97 11.13
CA TRP A 71 -6.77 7.52 9.96
C TRP A 71 -7.83 8.57 10.30
N SER A 72 -8.61 8.36 11.36
CA SER A 72 -9.66 9.30 11.80
C SER A 72 -9.13 10.63 12.32
N ASN A 73 -7.84 10.72 12.65
CA ASN A 73 -7.20 11.94 13.15
C ASN A 73 -6.17 12.51 12.17
N LEU A 74 -6.14 12.00 10.94
CA LEU A 74 -5.15 12.41 9.95
C LEU A 74 -5.46 13.80 9.39
N SER A 75 -4.41 14.60 9.14
CA SER A 75 -4.51 15.87 8.44
C SER A 75 -3.41 15.98 7.37
N PRO A 76 -3.60 16.80 6.33
CA PRO A 76 -2.60 16.97 5.26
C PRO A 76 -1.23 17.38 5.78
N ASP A 77 -1.17 18.23 6.80
CA ASP A 77 0.08 18.75 7.37
C ASP A 77 0.89 17.69 8.15
N MET A 78 0.29 16.54 8.45
CA MET A 78 0.99 15.37 9.01
C MET A 78 1.69 14.54 7.92
N ILE A 79 1.32 14.73 6.66
CA ILE A 79 1.83 13.93 5.53
C ILE A 79 2.82 14.73 4.69
N PHE A 80 2.50 15.99 4.37
CA PHE A 80 3.35 16.82 3.54
C PHE A 80 3.22 18.31 3.90
N GLU A 81 4.26 19.07 3.59
CA GLU A 81 4.20 20.51 3.73
C GLU A 81 3.25 21.13 2.71
N SER A 82 2.10 21.65 3.18
CA SER A 82 1.05 22.26 2.34
C SER A 82 1.17 23.79 2.22
N GLY A 83 2.09 24.42 2.93
CA GLY A 83 2.30 25.88 2.94
C GLY A 83 2.74 26.45 1.59
N LEU A 84 2.21 27.65 1.21
CA LEU A 84 2.49 28.28 -0.08
C LEU A 84 4.00 28.45 -0.35
N LYS A 85 4.76 28.88 0.65
CA LYS A 85 6.22 29.07 0.52
C LYS A 85 6.95 27.77 0.20
N ALA A 86 6.56 26.66 0.87
CA ALA A 86 7.17 25.35 0.65
C ALA A 86 6.85 24.82 -0.75
N VAL A 87 5.58 24.89 -1.15
CA VAL A 87 5.13 24.39 -2.46
C VAL A 87 5.74 25.20 -3.60
N VAL A 88 5.75 26.54 -3.52
CA VAL A 88 6.38 27.40 -4.53
C VAL A 88 7.90 27.16 -4.61
N LYS A 89 8.57 26.99 -3.47
CA LYS A 89 10.00 26.67 -3.41
C LYS A 89 10.30 25.32 -4.10
N ASN A 90 9.49 24.31 -3.84
CA ASN A 90 9.67 22.98 -4.43
C ASN A 90 9.38 22.99 -5.94
N LEU A 91 8.34 23.70 -6.37
CA LEU A 91 8.02 23.87 -7.79
C LEU A 91 9.13 24.64 -8.54
N ALA A 92 9.65 25.72 -7.93
CA ALA A 92 10.77 26.47 -8.49
C ALA A 92 12.04 25.60 -8.62
N ARG A 93 12.31 24.73 -7.63
CA ARG A 93 13.42 23.77 -7.71
C ARG A 93 13.22 22.75 -8.83
N LEU A 94 12.01 22.20 -8.99
CA LEU A 94 11.65 21.30 -10.10
C LEU A 94 11.92 21.93 -11.46
N LEU A 95 11.52 23.18 -11.65
CA LEU A 95 11.73 23.93 -12.90
C LEU A 95 13.21 24.31 -13.12
N HIS A 96 13.94 24.56 -12.04
CA HIS A 96 15.35 24.96 -12.13
C HIS A 96 16.28 23.77 -12.37
N SER A 97 16.01 22.63 -11.77
CA SER A 97 16.81 21.42 -11.97
C SER A 97 16.74 20.90 -13.41
N SER A 98 15.60 21.08 -14.09
CA SER A 98 15.46 20.71 -15.50
C SER A 98 16.38 21.55 -16.42
N ARG A 99 16.82 22.74 -15.98
CA ARG A 99 17.77 23.59 -16.72
C ARG A 99 19.26 23.30 -16.43
N HIS A 100 19.57 22.65 -15.30
CA HIS A 100 20.94 22.38 -14.86
C HIS A 100 21.45 20.96 -15.11
N LEU A 101 20.70 20.10 -15.81
CA LEU A 101 21.14 18.77 -16.26
C LEU A 101 22.40 18.75 -17.14
N ARG A 102 22.99 19.92 -17.44
CA ARG A 102 24.23 20.04 -18.26
C ARG A 102 25.55 20.01 -17.47
N ASN A 103 25.55 20.10 -16.14
CA ASN A 103 26.76 20.06 -15.34
C ASN A 103 26.82 18.79 -14.49
N LYS A 104 27.74 17.90 -14.87
CA LYS A 104 27.99 16.53 -14.37
C LYS A 104 28.47 16.39 -12.91
N GLN A 105 28.36 17.40 -12.04
CA GLN A 105 28.94 17.33 -10.68
C GLN A 105 28.05 17.89 -9.55
N SER A 106 26.77 18.10 -9.81
CA SER A 106 25.83 18.42 -8.73
C SER A 106 25.16 17.12 -8.30
N GLU A 107 25.35 16.71 -7.06
CA GLU A 107 24.53 15.67 -6.42
C GLU A 107 23.06 16.00 -6.74
N SER A 108 22.44 15.14 -7.52
CA SER A 108 21.14 15.42 -8.11
C SER A 108 20.12 15.58 -6.97
N ILE A 109 19.76 16.81 -6.70
CA ILE A 109 18.64 17.14 -5.81
C ILE A 109 17.42 16.48 -6.41
N VAL A 110 16.98 15.40 -5.83
CA VAL A 110 15.77 14.72 -6.26
C VAL A 110 14.59 15.64 -5.94
N ASN A 111 14.01 16.22 -6.97
CA ASN A 111 12.95 17.19 -6.85
C ASN A 111 11.59 16.48 -6.91
N ALA A 112 10.78 16.72 -5.90
CA ALA A 112 9.39 16.33 -5.84
C ALA A 112 8.50 17.55 -5.62
N MET A 113 7.22 17.42 -5.94
CA MET A 113 6.26 18.51 -5.78
C MET A 113 6.02 18.86 -4.31
N LEU A 114 6.01 17.85 -3.43
CA LEU A 114 5.71 17.99 -2.01
C LEU A 114 6.86 17.46 -1.16
N ASN A 115 7.09 18.11 -0.02
CA ASN A 115 8.05 17.65 0.98
C ASN A 115 7.33 16.74 1.99
N THR A 116 7.89 15.56 2.23
CA THR A 116 7.33 14.51 3.11
C THR A 116 8.03 14.44 4.48
N ALA A 117 8.79 15.47 4.89
CA ALA A 117 9.34 15.52 6.23
C ALA A 117 8.27 15.33 7.33
N PRO A 118 7.05 15.91 7.21
CA PRO A 118 5.98 15.65 8.17
C PRO A 118 5.59 14.16 8.25
N LEU A 119 5.53 13.44 7.12
CA LEU A 119 5.24 12.00 7.11
C LEU A 119 6.29 11.21 7.88
N HIS A 120 7.57 11.55 7.73
CA HIS A 120 8.64 10.92 8.49
C HIS A 120 8.46 11.08 10.00
N ASP A 121 8.18 12.32 10.45
CA ASP A 121 7.94 12.60 11.87
C ASP A 121 6.65 11.93 12.38
N PHE A 122 5.60 11.90 11.55
CA PHE A 122 4.36 11.23 11.85
C PHE A 122 4.57 9.70 12.04
N LEU A 123 5.32 9.06 11.16
CA LEU A 123 5.63 7.63 11.25
C LEU A 123 6.48 7.34 12.49
N ARG A 124 7.51 8.14 12.78
CA ARG A 124 8.33 7.98 13.99
C ARG A 124 7.53 8.10 15.28
N LYS A 125 6.55 9.01 15.31
CA LYS A 125 5.70 9.22 16.48
C LYS A 125 4.68 8.11 16.69
N ASN A 126 4.16 7.53 15.60
CA ASN A 126 3.04 6.60 15.65
C ASN A 126 3.43 5.14 15.43
N THR A 127 4.70 4.83 15.15
CA THR A 127 5.16 3.48 14.86
C THR A 127 6.40 3.14 15.67
N ASP A 128 6.31 2.10 16.46
CA ASP A 128 7.47 1.55 17.20
C ASP A 128 8.06 0.37 16.40
N MET A 129 9.08 0.67 15.59
CA MET A 129 9.77 -0.36 14.81
C MET A 129 10.51 -1.38 15.69
N GLY A 130 10.89 -1.00 16.92
CA GLY A 130 11.48 -1.93 17.89
C GLY A 130 10.51 -3.04 18.27
N GLN A 131 9.24 -2.68 18.54
CA GLN A 131 8.18 -3.67 18.77
C GLN A 131 7.92 -4.54 17.55
N VAL A 132 7.83 -3.96 16.36
CA VAL A 132 7.64 -4.72 15.09
C VAL A 132 8.74 -5.74 14.93
N GLN A 133 10.00 -5.34 15.06
CA GLN A 133 11.15 -6.23 14.95
C GLN A 133 11.16 -7.31 16.04
N GLN A 134 10.76 -6.96 17.27
CA GLN A 134 10.63 -7.94 18.34
C GLN A 134 9.55 -8.98 18.03
N ARG A 135 8.39 -8.56 17.53
CA ARG A 135 7.31 -9.50 17.15
C ARG A 135 7.80 -10.47 16.07
N LEU A 136 8.44 -9.96 15.03
CA LEU A 136 8.97 -10.78 13.92
C LEU A 136 10.14 -11.71 14.32
N ARG A 137 10.81 -11.45 15.47
CA ARG A 137 11.82 -12.37 16.03
C ARG A 137 11.23 -13.42 16.96
N THR A 138 10.15 -13.10 17.66
CA THR A 138 9.58 -13.96 18.72
C THR A 138 8.41 -14.80 18.26
N LEU A 139 7.54 -14.25 17.40
CA LEU A 139 6.39 -14.98 16.90
C LEU A 139 6.83 -15.96 15.80
N PRO A 140 6.53 -17.25 15.95
CA PRO A 140 6.75 -18.22 14.87
C PRO A 140 5.84 -17.88 13.68
N ASP A 141 6.27 -18.25 12.50
CA ASP A 141 5.49 -18.16 11.25
C ASP A 141 5.11 -16.74 10.79
N HIS A 142 5.41 -15.69 11.58
CA HIS A 142 5.06 -14.33 11.20
C HIS A 142 6.11 -13.70 10.27
N SER A 143 5.60 -13.02 9.24
CA SER A 143 6.40 -12.32 8.23
C SER A 143 5.77 -10.98 7.88
N LEU A 144 6.61 -9.98 7.71
CA LEU A 144 6.21 -8.66 7.22
C LEU A 144 7.03 -8.32 5.98
N ALA A 145 6.36 -7.86 4.93
CA ALA A 145 7.00 -7.45 3.70
C ALA A 145 6.50 -6.07 3.24
N ILE A 146 7.42 -5.25 2.77
CA ILE A 146 7.16 -3.91 2.25
C ILE A 146 7.72 -3.84 0.82
N SER A 147 6.86 -3.49 -0.13
CA SER A 147 7.26 -3.37 -1.54
C SER A 147 7.66 -1.94 -1.87
N CYS A 148 8.80 -1.80 -2.55
CA CYS A 148 9.34 -0.55 -3.05
C CYS A 148 9.77 -0.73 -4.52
N PHE A 149 10.03 0.38 -5.21
CA PHE A 149 10.66 0.40 -6.53
C PHE A 149 12.07 0.99 -6.41
N ASP A 150 13.08 0.26 -6.90
CA ASP A 150 14.47 0.71 -6.96
C ASP A 150 14.73 1.40 -8.30
N TYR A 151 14.92 2.72 -8.28
CA TYR A 151 15.25 3.51 -9.47
C TYR A 151 16.68 3.27 -9.98
N THR A 152 17.58 2.80 -9.11
CA THR A 152 18.98 2.55 -9.46
C THR A 152 19.09 1.30 -10.31
N ASP A 153 18.46 0.20 -9.87
CA ASP A 153 18.49 -1.09 -10.56
C ASP A 153 17.28 -1.33 -11.45
N MET A 154 16.30 -0.40 -11.45
CA MET A 154 15.04 -0.50 -12.20
C MET A 154 14.25 -1.79 -11.88
N LYS A 155 14.24 -2.19 -10.61
CA LYS A 155 13.58 -3.40 -10.11
C LYS A 155 12.53 -3.08 -9.04
N ASN A 156 11.49 -3.90 -8.99
CA ASN A 156 10.67 -3.98 -7.79
C ASN A 156 11.41 -4.73 -6.70
N VAL A 157 11.47 -4.15 -5.53
CA VAL A 157 12.14 -4.70 -4.36
C VAL A 157 11.13 -4.92 -3.25
N THR A 158 11.07 -6.14 -2.75
CA THR A 158 10.34 -6.46 -1.54
C THR A 158 11.35 -6.60 -0.40
N PHE A 159 11.34 -5.66 0.53
CA PHE A 159 12.05 -5.78 1.79
C PHE A 159 11.18 -6.61 2.74
N PHE A 160 11.75 -7.68 3.30
CA PHE A 160 10.99 -8.53 4.20
C PHE A 160 11.78 -8.95 5.44
N GLN A 161 11.04 -9.12 6.51
CA GLN A 161 11.57 -9.65 7.76
C GLN A 161 10.70 -10.82 8.22
N THR A 162 11.35 -11.93 8.53
CA THR A 162 10.75 -13.16 9.01
C THR A 162 11.73 -13.93 9.88
N ARG A 163 11.23 -14.72 10.81
CA ARG A 163 12.04 -15.68 11.56
C ARG A 163 12.33 -16.94 10.74
N GLU A 164 11.45 -17.28 9.81
CA GLU A 164 11.59 -18.49 9.00
C GLU A 164 12.80 -18.45 8.07
N VAL A 165 13.20 -19.63 7.62
CA VAL A 165 14.27 -19.77 6.63
C VAL A 165 13.68 -19.42 5.26
N CYS A 166 13.79 -18.15 4.90
CA CYS A 166 13.44 -17.65 3.58
C CYS A 166 14.64 -16.87 3.05
N PRO A 167 15.37 -17.38 2.04
CA PRO A 167 16.49 -16.66 1.46
C PRO A 167 16.01 -15.45 0.65
N SER A 168 16.89 -14.46 0.51
CA SER A 168 16.69 -13.40 -0.49
C SER A 168 16.60 -14.01 -1.88
N TRP A 169 15.81 -13.37 -2.76
CA TRP A 169 15.64 -13.85 -4.15
C TRP A 169 15.87 -12.73 -5.15
N GLU A 170 16.26 -13.11 -6.35
CA GLU A 170 16.42 -12.18 -7.45
C GLU A 170 15.91 -12.75 -8.77
N ARG A 171 15.24 -11.89 -9.53
CA ARG A 171 14.74 -12.10 -10.88
C ARG A 171 15.05 -10.85 -11.70
N PRO A 172 14.96 -10.87 -13.02
CA PRO A 172 15.28 -9.71 -13.85
C PRO A 172 14.58 -8.41 -13.44
N THR A 173 13.34 -8.49 -12.98
CA THR A 173 12.50 -7.34 -12.61
C THR A 173 12.10 -7.29 -11.14
N LEU A 174 12.47 -8.31 -10.35
CA LEU A 174 12.05 -8.51 -8.96
C LEU A 174 13.23 -8.87 -8.07
N ARG A 175 13.28 -8.26 -6.90
CA ARG A 175 14.25 -8.61 -5.85
C ARG A 175 13.55 -8.69 -4.50
N GLY A 176 13.80 -9.73 -3.74
CA GLY A 176 13.42 -9.83 -2.34
C GLY A 176 14.66 -9.74 -1.46
N VAL A 177 14.66 -8.79 -0.54
CA VAL A 177 15.78 -8.53 0.36
C VAL A 177 15.34 -8.82 1.79
N ARG A 178 15.95 -9.85 2.38
CA ARG A 178 15.75 -10.13 3.80
C ARG A 178 16.54 -9.12 4.62
N THR A 179 15.84 -8.32 5.43
CA THR A 179 16.45 -7.26 6.23
C THR A 179 15.65 -6.97 7.49
N SER A 180 16.21 -6.21 8.41
CA SER A 180 15.45 -5.60 9.50
C SER A 180 14.72 -4.38 8.97
N LEU A 181 13.40 -4.40 9.02
CA LEU A 181 12.57 -3.31 8.50
C LEU A 181 12.69 -2.05 9.37
N THR A 182 12.72 -0.90 8.73
CA THR A 182 12.84 0.43 9.34
C THR A 182 11.78 1.40 8.80
N ILE A 183 11.71 2.59 9.36
CA ILE A 183 10.80 3.65 8.89
C ILE A 183 11.14 4.06 7.44
N GLU A 184 12.41 4.03 7.08
CA GLU A 184 12.88 4.38 5.74
C GLU A 184 12.28 3.46 4.67
N HIS A 185 12.09 2.17 4.96
CA HIS A 185 11.41 1.24 4.04
C HIS A 185 9.93 1.61 3.84
N ILE A 186 9.25 2.07 4.90
CA ILE A 186 7.86 2.54 4.80
C ILE A 186 7.80 3.83 3.97
N LEU A 187 8.69 4.78 4.26
CA LEU A 187 8.78 6.04 3.51
C LEU A 187 9.09 5.80 2.03
N ALA A 188 10.02 4.89 1.73
CA ALA A 188 10.34 4.48 0.37
C ALA A 188 9.12 3.92 -0.36
N SER A 189 8.37 3.04 0.32
CA SER A 189 7.13 2.48 -0.20
C SER A 189 6.04 3.53 -0.44
N CYS A 190 6.05 4.63 0.31
CA CYS A 190 5.10 5.75 0.18
C CYS A 190 5.58 6.87 -0.76
N ALA A 191 6.79 6.76 -1.33
CA ALA A 191 7.38 7.81 -2.17
C ALA A 191 6.80 7.78 -3.60
N VAL A 192 5.55 8.26 -3.73
CA VAL A 192 4.81 8.33 -4.99
C VAL A 192 5.58 9.19 -6.00
N PRO A 193 5.90 8.67 -7.21
CA PRO A 193 6.68 9.38 -8.22
C PRO A 193 6.14 10.77 -8.52
N LEU A 194 7.03 11.73 -8.71
CA LEU A 194 6.75 13.15 -8.98
C LEU A 194 6.11 13.90 -7.81
N ILE A 195 5.28 13.24 -7.00
CA ILE A 195 4.57 13.87 -5.88
C ILE A 195 5.46 13.92 -4.64
N PHE A 196 6.08 12.80 -4.28
CA PHE A 196 6.93 12.66 -3.10
C PHE A 196 8.38 12.33 -3.49
N PRO A 197 9.37 12.81 -2.73
CA PRO A 197 10.77 12.54 -3.03
C PRO A 197 11.10 11.07 -2.81
N PRO A 198 11.93 10.46 -3.68
CA PRO A 198 12.45 9.13 -3.43
C PRO A 198 13.34 9.13 -2.18
N VAL A 199 13.42 7.97 -1.55
CA VAL A 199 14.20 7.72 -0.33
C VAL A 199 15.51 7.06 -0.71
N VAL A 200 16.61 7.53 -0.13
CA VAL A 200 17.94 6.94 -0.33
C VAL A 200 18.23 5.95 0.80
N MET A 201 18.52 4.70 0.45
CA MET A 201 18.97 3.67 1.38
C MET A 201 20.13 2.89 0.72
N ASP A 202 21.22 2.70 1.44
CA ASP A 202 22.39 1.95 0.98
C ASP A 202 22.91 2.36 -0.43
N GLY A 203 22.84 3.65 -0.75
CA GLY A 203 23.28 4.20 -2.03
C GLY A 203 22.30 4.02 -3.21
N HIS A 204 21.14 3.41 -3.00
CA HIS A 204 20.08 3.26 -3.97
C HIS A 204 18.94 4.26 -3.72
N TYR A 205 18.23 4.65 -4.80
CA TYR A 205 17.05 5.51 -4.74
C TYR A 205 15.79 4.66 -4.85
N TYR A 206 14.93 4.76 -3.84
CA TYR A 206 13.67 3.99 -3.77
C TYR A 206 12.45 4.89 -3.88
N GLY A 207 11.44 4.39 -4.57
CA GLY A 207 10.12 4.98 -4.66
C GLY A 207 9.01 3.98 -4.40
N ASP A 208 7.77 4.44 -4.59
CA ASP A 208 6.57 3.65 -4.33
C ASP A 208 6.57 2.32 -5.11
N GLY A 209 6.30 1.25 -4.38
CA GLY A 209 6.32 -0.11 -4.92
C GLY A 209 5.26 -0.38 -6.00
N SER A 210 4.26 0.49 -6.10
CA SER A 210 3.23 0.39 -7.14
C SER A 210 3.72 0.79 -8.54
N LEU A 211 4.89 1.46 -8.66
CA LEU A 211 5.35 2.07 -9.90
C LEU A 211 5.48 1.07 -11.07
N ARG A 212 5.83 -0.16 -10.81
CA ARG A 212 6.06 -1.15 -11.87
C ARG A 212 5.08 -2.31 -11.84
N ASN A 213 3.92 -2.08 -11.32
CA ASN A 213 2.77 -2.99 -11.48
C ASN A 213 3.08 -4.47 -11.15
N MET A 214 3.89 -4.71 -10.11
CA MET A 214 4.21 -6.07 -9.68
C MET A 214 3.53 -6.32 -8.36
N THR A 215 2.59 -7.24 -8.39
CA THR A 215 1.74 -7.50 -7.24
C THR A 215 2.51 -8.06 -6.06
N PRO A 216 2.10 -7.68 -4.88
CA PRO A 216 2.59 -8.26 -3.64
C PRO A 216 2.20 -9.75 -3.47
N LEU A 217 1.39 -10.32 -4.38
CA LEU A 217 1.03 -11.74 -4.39
C LEU A 217 2.28 -12.65 -4.44
N ASN A 218 3.21 -12.34 -5.34
CA ASN A 218 4.45 -13.13 -5.45
C ASN A 218 5.24 -13.14 -4.13
N SER A 219 5.31 -12.02 -3.44
CA SER A 219 6.00 -11.91 -2.16
C SER A 219 5.31 -12.75 -1.09
N ALA A 220 3.99 -12.72 -1.01
CA ALA A 220 3.21 -13.55 -0.09
C ALA A 220 3.42 -15.05 -0.36
N ILE A 221 3.36 -15.47 -1.62
CA ILE A 221 3.58 -16.88 -2.02
C ILE A 221 5.00 -17.34 -1.66
N ARG A 222 6.01 -16.50 -1.89
CA ARG A 222 7.41 -16.81 -1.54
C ARG A 222 7.64 -16.90 -0.03
N LEU A 223 6.89 -16.16 0.75
CA LEU A 223 6.89 -16.24 2.21
C LEU A 223 6.07 -17.43 2.74
N GLY A 224 5.46 -18.21 1.86
CA GLY A 224 4.80 -19.46 2.20
C GLY A 224 3.28 -19.39 2.29
N ALA A 225 2.64 -18.32 1.81
CA ALA A 225 1.19 -18.22 1.80
C ALA A 225 0.54 -19.32 0.94
N GLU A 226 -0.54 -19.87 1.45
CA GLU A 226 -1.44 -20.81 0.76
C GLU A 226 -2.86 -20.24 0.61
N ARG A 227 -3.23 -19.31 1.50
CA ARG A 227 -4.45 -18.51 1.44
C ARG A 227 -4.05 -17.03 1.44
N ILE A 228 -4.61 -16.25 0.54
CA ILE A 228 -4.30 -14.81 0.40
C ILE A 228 -5.59 -14.01 0.47
N ILE A 229 -5.68 -13.14 1.47
CA ILE A 229 -6.71 -12.10 1.56
C ILE A 229 -6.09 -10.82 1.03
N ASN A 230 -6.60 -10.29 -0.09
CA ASN A 230 -6.12 -9.05 -0.66
C ASN A 230 -7.17 -7.95 -0.49
N ILE A 231 -6.85 -6.91 0.31
CA ILE A 231 -7.68 -5.72 0.42
C ILE A 231 -7.25 -4.71 -0.64
N SER A 232 -7.97 -4.73 -1.76
CA SER A 232 -7.80 -3.81 -2.88
C SER A 232 -8.44 -2.45 -2.58
N LEU A 233 -7.93 -1.41 -3.21
CA LEU A 233 -8.50 -0.05 -3.16
C LEU A 233 -9.21 0.34 -4.47
N ARG A 234 -9.53 -0.67 -5.30
CA ARG A 234 -10.34 -0.57 -6.53
C ARG A 234 -11.50 -1.56 -6.47
N GLY A 235 -12.69 -1.09 -6.82
CA GLY A 235 -13.87 -1.93 -6.99
C GLY A 235 -13.96 -2.51 -8.40
N ASP A 236 -14.55 -3.71 -8.51
CA ASP A 236 -14.73 -4.42 -9.79
C ASP A 236 -15.75 -3.75 -10.73
N SER A 237 -16.67 -2.94 -10.19
CA SER A 237 -17.76 -2.31 -10.92
C SER A 237 -17.40 -1.00 -11.65
N TYR A 238 -16.11 -0.67 -11.74
CA TYR A 238 -15.66 0.65 -12.12
C TYR A 238 -15.50 0.83 -13.63
N GLN A 239 -16.59 0.93 -14.38
CA GLN A 239 -16.58 1.36 -15.78
C GLN A 239 -17.19 2.76 -15.91
N ARG A 240 -16.38 3.82 -15.75
CA ARG A 240 -16.81 5.16 -16.18
C ARG A 240 -16.64 5.31 -17.69
N GLN A 241 -17.73 5.15 -18.40
CA GLN A 241 -17.80 5.66 -19.78
C GLN A 241 -18.05 7.16 -19.74
N THR A 242 -17.14 7.97 -20.23
CA THR A 242 -17.35 9.41 -20.40
C THR A 242 -16.91 9.80 -21.80
N ASN A 243 -17.82 10.40 -22.55
CA ASN A 243 -17.55 10.92 -23.91
C ASN A 243 -16.89 12.32 -23.88
N VAL A 244 -16.23 12.69 -22.79
CA VAL A 244 -15.54 13.98 -22.63
C VAL A 244 -14.05 13.79 -22.78
N ALA A 245 -13.41 14.68 -23.55
CA ALA A 245 -11.96 14.68 -23.72
C ALA A 245 -11.24 14.72 -22.35
N PRO A 246 -10.20 13.89 -22.15
CA PRO A 246 -9.52 13.82 -20.87
C PRO A 246 -8.73 15.11 -20.58
N THR A 247 -8.91 15.67 -19.41
CA THR A 247 -8.05 16.74 -18.88
C THR A 247 -6.70 16.17 -18.44
N LEU A 248 -5.67 17.04 -18.32
CA LEU A 248 -4.36 16.60 -17.79
C LEU A 248 -4.48 15.96 -16.39
N GLY A 249 -5.33 16.51 -15.53
CA GLY A 249 -5.59 15.91 -14.21
C GLY A 249 -6.24 14.54 -14.29
N ARG A 250 -7.08 14.30 -15.28
CA ARG A 250 -7.67 12.97 -15.52
C ARG A 250 -6.64 11.99 -16.06
N ILE A 251 -5.76 12.44 -16.96
CA ILE A 251 -4.65 11.61 -17.46
C ILE A 251 -3.73 11.22 -16.30
N ALA A 252 -3.33 12.18 -15.46
CA ALA A 252 -2.49 11.91 -14.30
C ALA A 252 -3.17 10.94 -13.31
N ALA A 253 -4.47 11.11 -13.05
CA ALA A 253 -5.23 10.19 -12.21
C ALA A 253 -5.29 8.78 -12.80
N THR A 254 -5.50 8.65 -14.12
CA THR A 254 -5.48 7.35 -14.80
C THR A 254 -4.11 6.67 -14.69
N MET A 255 -3.01 7.46 -14.77
CA MET A 255 -1.67 6.93 -14.55
C MET A 255 -1.49 6.41 -13.11
N LEU A 256 -1.99 7.15 -12.11
CA LEU A 256 -1.98 6.69 -10.71
C LEU A 256 -2.85 5.45 -10.51
N ASP A 257 -4.04 5.42 -11.08
CA ASP A 257 -4.93 4.24 -11.04
C ASP A 257 -4.24 3.02 -11.65
N SER A 258 -3.60 3.18 -12.81
CA SER A 258 -2.84 2.11 -13.46
C SER A 258 -1.66 1.61 -12.61
N MET A 259 -0.98 2.52 -11.91
CA MET A 259 0.12 2.16 -11.01
C MET A 259 -0.35 1.39 -9.78
N PHE A 260 -1.45 1.83 -9.15
CA PHE A 260 -1.87 1.28 -7.86
C PHE A 260 -2.83 0.10 -7.96
N LEU A 261 -3.61 -0.02 -9.03
CA LEU A 261 -4.82 -0.82 -9.01
C LEU A 261 -4.86 -1.95 -10.05
N ASP A 262 -4.22 -1.80 -11.21
CA ASP A 262 -4.36 -2.78 -12.31
C ASP A 262 -3.55 -4.07 -12.10
N ALA A 263 -2.50 -4.02 -11.30
CA ALA A 263 -1.60 -5.13 -11.08
C ALA A 263 -2.26 -6.35 -10.42
N VAL A 264 -3.08 -6.10 -9.41
CA VAL A 264 -3.76 -7.18 -8.67
C VAL A 264 -4.73 -7.94 -9.56
N ASP A 265 -5.40 -7.26 -10.49
CA ASP A 265 -6.36 -7.87 -11.39
C ASP A 265 -5.70 -8.85 -12.36
N ILE A 266 -4.57 -8.44 -12.92
CA ILE A 266 -3.79 -9.25 -13.86
C ILE A 266 -3.27 -10.51 -13.17
N ASP A 267 -2.64 -10.36 -12.01
CA ASP A 267 -2.05 -11.50 -11.29
C ASP A 267 -3.11 -12.45 -10.73
N SER A 268 -4.28 -11.93 -10.32
CA SER A 268 -5.40 -12.77 -9.89
C SER A 268 -5.89 -13.68 -11.02
N GLN A 269 -5.99 -13.13 -12.24
CA GLN A 269 -6.35 -13.94 -13.40
C GLN A 269 -5.29 -14.99 -13.73
N PHE A 270 -4.00 -14.63 -13.66
CA PHE A 270 -2.91 -15.59 -13.85
C PHE A 270 -2.93 -16.68 -12.77
N MET A 271 -3.13 -16.32 -11.52
CA MET A 271 -3.19 -17.28 -10.42
C MET A 271 -4.35 -18.25 -10.57
N ASN A 272 -5.54 -17.78 -10.95
CA ASN A 272 -6.68 -18.66 -11.23
C ASN A 272 -6.37 -19.65 -12.35
N ARG A 273 -5.66 -19.23 -13.41
CA ARG A 273 -5.23 -20.13 -14.48
C ARG A 273 -4.19 -21.15 -14.01
N ILE A 274 -3.22 -20.72 -13.19
CA ILE A 274 -2.21 -21.63 -12.61
C ILE A 274 -2.89 -22.63 -11.69
N ASN A 275 -3.81 -22.23 -10.82
CA ASN A 275 -4.57 -23.12 -9.97
C ASN A 275 -5.35 -24.17 -10.80
N LEU A 276 -5.99 -23.74 -11.89
CA LEU A 276 -6.70 -24.64 -12.80
C LEU A 276 -5.76 -25.67 -13.48
N LEU A 277 -4.53 -25.26 -13.79
CA LEU A 277 -3.52 -26.17 -14.32
C LEU A 277 -2.99 -27.10 -13.22
N ALA A 278 -2.77 -26.59 -12.03
CA ALA A 278 -2.31 -27.35 -10.87
C ALA A 278 -3.25 -28.50 -10.51
N THR A 279 -4.56 -28.30 -10.63
CA THR A 279 -5.56 -29.39 -10.41
C THR A 279 -5.48 -30.51 -11.43
N LYS A 280 -4.83 -30.29 -12.59
CA LYS A 280 -4.69 -31.28 -13.67
C LYS A 280 -3.34 -32.01 -13.66
N VAL A 281 -2.38 -31.48 -12.90
CA VAL A 281 -1.05 -32.10 -12.74
C VAL A 281 -1.14 -33.17 -11.65
N HIS A 282 -0.70 -34.39 -11.96
CA HIS A 282 -0.74 -35.50 -11.00
C HIS A 282 0.18 -35.21 -9.80
N ASP A 283 -0.23 -35.74 -8.65
CA ASP A 283 0.25 -35.52 -7.27
C ASP A 283 1.78 -35.71 -7.01
N ASN A 284 2.58 -36.03 -8.01
CA ASN A 284 4.02 -36.31 -7.87
C ASN A 284 4.94 -35.07 -8.03
N ASP A 285 4.39 -33.93 -8.48
CA ASP A 285 5.18 -32.71 -8.67
C ASP A 285 4.93 -31.76 -7.48
N ARG A 286 5.73 -31.91 -6.41
CA ARG A 286 5.62 -31.18 -5.13
C ARG A 286 5.85 -29.67 -5.24
N ASP A 287 6.19 -29.15 -6.41
CA ASP A 287 6.50 -27.74 -6.62
C ASP A 287 5.28 -26.88 -6.99
N VAL A 288 4.15 -27.49 -7.33
CA VAL A 288 2.92 -26.76 -7.69
C VAL A 288 1.95 -26.76 -6.54
N ARG A 289 1.73 -25.56 -5.94
CA ARG A 289 0.76 -25.34 -4.87
C ARG A 289 -0.45 -24.59 -5.37
N ILE A 290 -1.64 -25.01 -4.93
CA ILE A 290 -2.88 -24.26 -5.13
C ILE A 290 -2.90 -23.12 -4.10
N ILE A 291 -3.12 -21.90 -4.55
CA ILE A 291 -3.21 -20.71 -3.72
C ILE A 291 -4.65 -20.21 -3.74
N ASP A 292 -5.30 -20.22 -2.61
CA ASP A 292 -6.65 -19.67 -2.48
C ASP A 292 -6.56 -18.15 -2.37
N LEU A 293 -7.33 -17.42 -3.18
CA LEU A 293 -7.35 -15.95 -3.19
C LEU A 293 -8.75 -15.42 -2.89
N CYS A 294 -8.87 -14.69 -1.79
CA CYS A 294 -10.03 -13.85 -1.47
C CYS A 294 -9.68 -12.39 -1.78
N ARG A 295 -10.43 -11.78 -2.68
CA ARG A 295 -10.25 -10.39 -3.05
C ARG A 295 -11.37 -9.54 -2.48
N VAL A 296 -11.01 -8.55 -1.70
CA VAL A 296 -11.93 -7.61 -1.06
C VAL A 296 -11.66 -6.21 -1.62
N GLY A 297 -12.67 -5.54 -2.08
CA GLY A 297 -12.54 -4.21 -2.68
C GLY A 297 -13.80 -3.35 -2.52
N PRO A 298 -13.69 -2.03 -2.78
CA PRO A 298 -14.78 -1.10 -2.55
C PRO A 298 -15.94 -1.31 -3.53
N MET A 299 -17.15 -1.26 -2.98
CA MET A 299 -18.39 -1.25 -3.76
C MET A 299 -18.73 0.14 -4.31
N LEU A 300 -18.15 1.19 -3.73
CA LEU A 300 -18.37 2.59 -4.10
C LEU A 300 -17.10 3.22 -4.69
N ASP A 301 -17.34 4.19 -5.58
CA ASP A 301 -16.29 5.02 -6.17
C ASP A 301 -15.75 6.05 -5.17
N PHE A 302 -14.52 5.89 -4.72
CA PHE A 302 -13.86 6.83 -3.82
C PHE A 302 -13.75 8.25 -4.36
N SER A 303 -13.76 8.44 -5.68
CA SER A 303 -13.73 9.76 -6.28
C SER A 303 -15.05 10.53 -6.09
N LEU A 304 -16.19 9.81 -6.05
CA LEU A 304 -17.48 10.39 -5.71
C LEU A 304 -17.49 10.87 -4.27
N ILE A 305 -16.93 10.06 -3.36
CA ILE A 305 -16.79 10.43 -1.96
C ILE A 305 -15.86 11.65 -1.84
N ALA A 306 -14.66 11.60 -2.42
CA ALA A 306 -13.67 12.68 -2.36
C ALA A 306 -14.21 14.00 -2.91
N SER A 307 -15.08 13.97 -3.94
CA SER A 307 -15.66 15.17 -4.53
C SER A 307 -16.47 16.01 -3.52
N ARG A 308 -17.13 15.36 -2.55
CA ARG A 308 -17.89 16.01 -1.47
C ARG A 308 -16.98 16.77 -0.50
N TYR A 309 -15.75 16.29 -0.32
CA TYR A 309 -14.75 16.85 0.59
C TYR A 309 -13.74 17.76 -0.11
N ARG A 310 -13.92 18.09 -1.40
CA ARG A 310 -13.00 18.93 -2.19
C ARG A 310 -12.58 20.23 -1.50
N LYS A 311 -13.48 20.86 -0.73
CA LYS A 311 -13.22 22.11 -0.02
C LYS A 311 -12.20 21.93 1.13
N ARG A 312 -12.03 20.72 1.65
CA ARG A 312 -11.08 20.39 2.73
C ARG A 312 -9.64 20.17 2.24
N PHE A 313 -9.46 20.00 0.92
CA PHE A 313 -8.12 19.93 0.34
C PHE A 313 -7.38 21.27 0.55
N PRO A 314 -6.06 21.26 0.87
CA PRO A 314 -5.32 22.49 1.18
C PRO A 314 -5.52 23.56 0.13
N LYS A 315 -5.87 24.78 0.57
CA LYS A 315 -6.18 25.90 -0.32
C LYS A 315 -5.07 26.20 -1.31
N THR A 316 -3.82 26.11 -0.86
CA THR A 316 -2.62 26.33 -1.66
C THR A 316 -2.53 25.36 -2.82
N LEU A 317 -2.70 24.06 -2.53
CA LEU A 317 -2.66 23.01 -3.55
C LEU A 317 -3.86 23.09 -4.49
N ARG A 318 -5.03 23.43 -3.95
CA ARG A 318 -6.24 23.65 -4.74
C ARG A 318 -6.07 24.82 -5.72
N TYR A 319 -5.38 25.88 -5.31
CA TYR A 319 -5.08 27.02 -6.19
C TYR A 319 -4.04 26.66 -7.26
N LEU A 320 -2.96 25.97 -6.89
CA LEU A 320 -1.88 25.56 -7.79
C LEU A 320 -2.34 24.54 -8.83
N PHE A 321 -3.08 23.54 -8.41
CA PHE A 321 -3.62 22.55 -9.31
C PHE A 321 -4.88 23.03 -10.04
N GLY A 322 -5.54 24.09 -9.55
CA GLY A 322 -6.71 24.71 -10.16
C GLY A 322 -7.80 23.71 -10.50
N GLY A 323 -8.34 23.81 -11.72
CA GLY A 323 -9.29 22.83 -12.27
C GLY A 323 -8.67 21.51 -12.72
N TRP A 324 -7.37 21.32 -12.56
CA TRP A 324 -6.61 20.15 -13.02
C TRP A 324 -6.76 18.95 -12.09
N ILE A 325 -7.04 19.17 -10.79
CA ILE A 325 -7.22 18.08 -9.84
C ILE A 325 -8.58 17.42 -10.10
N SER A 326 -8.56 16.25 -10.72
CA SER A 326 -9.76 15.41 -10.88
C SER A 326 -10.21 14.87 -9.51
N SER A 327 -11.47 14.44 -9.41
CA SER A 327 -11.95 13.79 -8.19
C SER A 327 -11.23 12.47 -7.92
N ASP A 328 -10.76 11.80 -8.97
CA ASP A 328 -9.95 10.58 -8.86
C ASP A 328 -8.60 10.90 -8.19
N MET A 329 -7.87 11.87 -8.72
CA MET A 329 -6.59 12.31 -8.14
C MET A 329 -6.77 12.84 -6.71
N LEU A 330 -7.85 13.57 -6.46
CA LEU A 330 -8.19 14.09 -5.13
C LEU A 330 -8.33 12.96 -4.12
N SER A 331 -8.96 11.83 -4.49
CA SER A 331 -9.18 10.70 -3.58
C SER A 331 -7.88 10.05 -3.08
N TYR A 332 -6.77 10.17 -3.82
CA TYR A 332 -5.45 9.70 -3.38
C TYR A 332 -4.75 10.67 -2.42
N LEU A 333 -4.99 11.97 -2.58
CA LEU A 333 -4.23 13.02 -1.89
C LEU A 333 -5.00 13.71 -0.77
N LEU A 334 -6.28 13.39 -0.59
CA LEU A 334 -7.14 14.01 0.42
C LEU A 334 -6.93 13.35 1.78
N PHE A 335 -5.81 13.64 2.43
CA PHE A 335 -5.51 13.20 3.80
C PHE A 335 -6.28 14.07 4.81
N ASP A 336 -7.59 13.88 4.87
CA ASP A 336 -8.51 14.62 5.75
C ASP A 336 -9.29 13.65 6.63
N SER A 337 -9.45 14.00 7.90
CA SER A 337 -10.07 13.13 8.91
C SER A 337 -11.51 12.75 8.60
N GLU A 338 -12.31 13.67 8.07
CA GLU A 338 -13.74 13.39 7.77
C GLU A 338 -13.89 12.51 6.53
N TYR A 339 -13.05 12.75 5.51
CA TYR A 339 -12.96 11.86 4.37
C TYR A 339 -12.52 10.45 4.78
N ALA A 340 -11.50 10.36 5.64
CA ALA A 340 -11.01 9.08 6.16
C ALA A 340 -12.08 8.33 6.96
N LYS A 341 -12.84 9.02 7.83
CA LYS A 341 -13.96 8.42 8.58
C LYS A 341 -15.02 7.84 7.67
N GLU A 342 -15.37 8.55 6.58
CA GLU A 342 -16.33 8.03 5.62
C GLU A 342 -15.80 6.81 4.87
N LEU A 343 -14.51 6.79 4.51
CA LEU A 343 -13.87 5.61 3.92
C LEU A 343 -13.82 4.42 4.88
N ILE A 344 -13.54 4.65 6.17
CA ILE A 344 -13.59 3.61 7.20
C ILE A 344 -15.00 3.01 7.29
N GLU A 345 -16.03 3.85 7.29
CA GLU A 345 -17.40 3.37 7.34
C GLU A 345 -17.82 2.59 6.09
N CYS A 346 -17.36 3.03 4.90
CA CYS A 346 -17.53 2.26 3.66
C CYS A 346 -16.83 0.90 3.77
N GLY A 347 -15.58 0.90 4.24
CA GLY A 347 -14.82 -0.33 4.42
C GLY A 347 -15.48 -1.29 5.40
N ARG A 348 -16.04 -0.79 6.52
CA ARG A 348 -16.75 -1.63 7.49
C ARG A 348 -17.93 -2.35 6.85
N ARG A 349 -18.79 -1.63 6.13
CA ARG A 349 -19.93 -2.22 5.42
C ARG A 349 -19.50 -3.23 4.35
N ASP A 350 -18.48 -2.90 3.57
CA ASP A 350 -18.01 -3.80 2.53
C ASP A 350 -17.32 -5.04 3.13
N GLY A 351 -16.62 -4.90 4.27
CA GLY A 351 -15.98 -5.98 4.99
C GLY A 351 -16.95 -7.02 5.55
N GLU A 352 -18.16 -6.60 5.92
CA GLU A 352 -19.21 -7.51 6.40
C GLU A 352 -19.62 -8.55 5.35
N LEU A 353 -19.50 -8.21 4.06
CA LEU A 353 -19.84 -9.14 2.97
C LEU A 353 -18.88 -10.35 2.85
N PHE A 354 -17.72 -10.27 3.48
CA PHE A 354 -16.67 -11.27 3.40
C PHE A 354 -16.45 -12.00 4.74
N LEU A 355 -17.30 -11.76 5.74
CA LEU A 355 -17.11 -12.31 7.09
C LEU A 355 -16.98 -13.83 7.08
N ASP A 356 -17.87 -14.54 6.38
CA ASP A 356 -17.91 -16.01 6.41
C ASP A 356 -16.59 -16.62 5.89
N ILE A 357 -16.12 -16.17 4.74
CA ILE A 357 -14.87 -16.70 4.15
C ILE A 357 -13.64 -16.29 4.97
N VAL A 358 -13.64 -15.06 5.50
CA VAL A 358 -12.52 -14.58 6.31
C VAL A 358 -12.48 -15.29 7.66
N GLU A 359 -13.64 -15.52 8.28
CA GLU A 359 -13.75 -16.29 9.51
C GLU A 359 -13.26 -17.72 9.33
N GLU A 360 -13.72 -18.42 8.29
CA GLU A 360 -13.24 -19.77 7.95
C GLU A 360 -11.72 -19.79 7.82
N TRP A 361 -11.13 -18.84 7.08
CA TRP A 361 -9.70 -18.86 6.80
C TRP A 361 -8.81 -18.47 7.98
N LEU A 362 -9.27 -17.56 8.83
CA LEU A 362 -8.49 -17.06 9.96
C LEU A 362 -8.64 -17.92 11.23
N LEU A 363 -9.78 -18.61 11.40
CA LEU A 363 -10.05 -19.43 12.57
C LEU A 363 -9.80 -20.92 12.35
N ASP A 364 -9.74 -21.38 11.09
CA ASP A 364 -9.38 -22.78 10.77
C ASP A 364 -7.96 -23.06 11.29
N ALA A 365 -7.90 -23.64 12.46
CA ALA A 365 -6.69 -24.04 13.16
C ALA A 365 -6.42 -25.54 12.98
#